data_88f83f9179450a40f398627c46a820a5
#
_entry.id   88f83f9179450a40f398627c46a820a5
#
_cell.length_a   1.000
_cell.length_b   1.000
_cell.length_c   1.000
_cell.angle_alpha   90.00
_cell.angle_beta   90.00
_cell.angle_gamma   90.00
#
_symmetry.space_group_name_H-M   'P 1'
#
loop_
_entity.id
_entity.type
_entity.pdbx_description
1 polymer ?
#
loop_
_entity_poly.entity_id
_entity_poly.type
_entity_poly.pdbx_seq_one_letter_code
_entity_poly.pdbx_strand_id
1 'polypeptide(L)'
;LYPNSISADETMEAIESLRKVMNKQCFLSGMSAVVTDTKNLSNKETPIYVLIAVILSTIVLALAMDSAIIPVFFLLSIGMAIVYNLGTNVIKGEISYVTQALAAVLQLGVTMDYSIFLWHSYEEKQQVYPGDKNRAMAHAISNTISSVVGSSITTVAGFIALCFMSFTLGMDLGVVMAKGVVFGVICCVTVLPSMVLIFDKAIEKTKHKVILPDLSRISTVSYTHLRAHE
;
A
#
# COMPACT_ATOMS: atom_id res chain seq x y z
N LEU A 1 -0.42 33.06 -26.64
CA LEU A 1 -0.65 33.24 -25.20
C LEU A 1 -1.82 32.36 -24.79
N TYR A 2 -1.57 31.28 -24.09
CA TYR A 2 -2.63 30.43 -23.54
C TYR A 2 -3.04 31.02 -22.18
N PRO A 3 -4.32 31.34 -21.97
CA PRO A 3 -4.79 31.97 -20.74
C PRO A 3 -4.86 31.00 -19.53
N ASN A 4 -4.60 29.72 -19.76
CA ASN A 4 -4.74 28.67 -18.79
C ASN A 4 -3.44 28.44 -17.97
N SER A 5 -3.58 27.74 -16.86
CA SER A 5 -2.46 27.44 -15.97
C SER A 5 -1.34 26.65 -16.68
N ILE A 6 -0.13 26.70 -16.15
CA ILE A 6 1.06 26.01 -16.66
C ILE A 6 0.83 24.50 -16.81
N SER A 7 -0.07 23.94 -15.99
CA SER A 7 -0.42 22.52 -15.93
C SER A 7 -1.76 22.16 -16.57
N ALA A 8 -2.42 23.09 -17.27
CA ALA A 8 -3.68 22.80 -17.98
C ALA A 8 -3.47 21.80 -19.09
N ASP A 9 -4.40 20.87 -19.28
CA ASP A 9 -4.31 19.82 -20.31
C ASP A 9 -4.18 20.42 -21.72
N GLU A 10 -4.88 21.52 -22.01
CA GLU A 10 -4.76 22.27 -23.28
C GLU A 10 -3.33 22.79 -23.52
N THR A 11 -2.67 23.28 -22.46
CA THR A 11 -1.27 23.76 -22.58
C THR A 11 -0.32 22.59 -22.86
N MET A 12 -0.53 21.45 -22.21
CA MET A 12 0.27 20.25 -22.41
C MET A 12 0.08 19.66 -23.82
N GLU A 13 -1.15 19.59 -24.29
CA GLU A 13 -1.47 19.15 -25.67
C GLU A 13 -0.84 20.05 -26.73
N ALA A 14 -0.86 21.35 -26.51
CA ALA A 14 -0.21 22.32 -27.38
C ALA A 14 1.32 22.10 -27.42
N ILE A 15 1.96 21.83 -26.27
CA ILE A 15 3.40 21.54 -26.19
C ILE A 15 3.74 20.25 -26.94
N GLU A 16 2.93 19.20 -26.78
CA GLU A 16 3.13 17.94 -27.52
C GLU A 16 2.94 18.13 -29.03
N SER A 17 1.96 18.92 -29.44
CA SER A 17 1.72 19.23 -30.84
C SER A 17 2.87 20.03 -31.47
N LEU A 18 3.39 21.01 -30.72
CA LEU A 18 4.59 21.76 -31.14
C LEU A 18 5.80 20.86 -31.33
N ARG A 19 6.03 19.91 -30.42
CA ARG A 19 7.15 18.97 -30.52
C ARG A 19 7.07 18.04 -31.71
N LYS A 20 5.87 17.67 -32.16
CA LYS A 20 5.68 16.86 -33.36
C LYS A 20 6.09 17.59 -34.65
N VAL A 21 5.98 18.92 -34.66
CA VAL A 21 6.32 19.78 -35.83
C VAL A 21 7.76 20.29 -35.75
N MET A 22 8.36 20.34 -34.56
CA MET A 22 9.72 20.82 -34.35
C MET A 22 10.78 19.86 -34.92
N ASN A 23 11.84 20.44 -35.51
CA ASN A 23 12.97 19.69 -36.02
C ASN A 23 13.82 19.15 -34.83
N LYS A 24 14.53 18.03 -35.01
CA LYS A 24 15.37 17.39 -33.96
C LYS A 24 16.46 18.27 -33.36
N GLN A 25 16.76 19.40 -33.98
CA GLN A 25 17.73 20.39 -33.51
C GLN A 25 17.11 21.51 -32.64
N CYS A 26 15.77 21.52 -32.50
CA CYS A 26 15.08 22.51 -31.72
C CYS A 26 14.71 21.94 -30.35
N PHE A 27 14.96 22.72 -29.30
CA PHE A 27 14.59 22.36 -27.92
C PHE A 27 13.49 23.30 -27.41
N LEU A 28 12.39 22.74 -26.94
CA LEU A 28 11.35 23.49 -26.26
C LEU A 28 11.66 23.51 -24.78
N SER A 29 11.89 24.70 -24.23
CA SER A 29 12.21 24.93 -22.82
C SER A 29 11.19 25.87 -22.19
N GLY A 30 11.04 25.78 -20.88
CA GLY A 30 10.13 26.59 -20.10
C GLY A 30 9.35 25.75 -19.09
N MET A 31 8.72 26.41 -18.10
CA MET A 31 8.05 25.72 -16.99
C MET A 31 6.95 24.77 -17.50
N SER A 32 6.15 25.18 -18.47
CA SER A 32 5.11 24.32 -19.03
C SER A 32 5.67 23.08 -19.73
N ALA A 33 6.81 23.20 -20.42
CA ALA A 33 7.47 22.06 -21.05
C ALA A 33 8.00 21.07 -20.02
N VAL A 34 8.62 21.59 -18.94
CA VAL A 34 9.11 20.75 -17.81
C VAL A 34 7.97 20.01 -17.13
N VAL A 35 6.84 20.69 -16.85
CA VAL A 35 5.66 20.05 -16.22
C VAL A 35 5.08 18.96 -17.14
N THR A 36 4.97 19.22 -18.45
CA THR A 36 4.51 18.22 -19.44
C THR A 36 5.43 17.00 -19.47
N ASP A 37 6.75 17.22 -19.49
CA ASP A 37 7.71 16.13 -19.50
C ASP A 37 7.68 15.31 -18.24
N THR A 38 7.57 15.96 -17.08
CA THR A 38 7.49 15.28 -15.79
C THR A 38 6.21 14.46 -15.69
N LYS A 39 5.06 14.97 -16.17
CA LYS A 39 3.79 14.22 -16.19
C LYS A 39 3.91 12.98 -17.10
N ASN A 40 4.43 13.17 -18.31
CA ASN A 40 4.59 12.08 -19.27
C ASN A 40 5.57 11.01 -18.77
N LEU A 41 6.68 11.43 -18.17
CA LEU A 41 7.65 10.54 -17.56
C LEU A 41 7.03 9.77 -16.37
N SER A 42 6.34 10.47 -15.48
CA SER A 42 5.63 9.86 -14.35
C SER A 42 4.61 8.82 -14.83
N ASN A 43 3.77 9.15 -15.81
CA ASN A 43 2.77 8.22 -16.34
C ASN A 43 3.40 6.98 -17.01
N LYS A 44 4.58 7.13 -17.61
CA LYS A 44 5.30 6.02 -18.24
C LYS A 44 6.04 5.14 -17.23
N GLU A 45 6.63 5.74 -16.22
CA GLU A 45 7.50 5.03 -15.27
C GLU A 45 6.74 4.46 -14.09
N THR A 46 5.66 5.11 -13.62
CA THR A 46 4.87 4.66 -12.46
C THR A 46 4.43 3.19 -12.56
N PRO A 47 3.85 2.70 -13.67
CA PRO A 47 3.43 1.30 -13.75
C PRO A 47 4.63 0.33 -13.67
N ILE A 48 5.81 0.74 -14.15
CA ILE A 48 7.03 -0.07 -14.08
C ILE A 48 7.51 -0.18 -12.63
N TYR A 49 7.57 0.95 -11.90
CA TYR A 49 7.98 0.95 -10.48
C TYR A 49 6.98 0.22 -9.59
N VAL A 50 5.67 0.37 -9.85
CA VAL A 50 4.63 -0.41 -9.14
C VAL A 50 4.81 -1.90 -9.39
N LEU A 51 5.08 -2.32 -10.63
CA LEU A 51 5.32 -3.72 -10.96
C LEU A 51 6.57 -4.27 -10.24
N ILE A 52 7.67 -3.50 -10.23
CA ILE A 52 8.89 -3.86 -9.50
C ILE A 52 8.59 -4.01 -8.01
N ALA A 53 7.87 -3.05 -7.41
CA ALA A 53 7.49 -3.11 -6.00
C ALA A 53 6.65 -4.35 -5.68
N VAL A 54 5.67 -4.68 -6.53
CA VAL A 54 4.84 -5.88 -6.39
C VAL A 54 5.68 -7.16 -6.47
N ILE A 55 6.59 -7.26 -7.44
CA ILE A 55 7.47 -8.43 -7.58
C ILE A 55 8.37 -8.59 -6.36
N LEU A 56 9.04 -7.51 -5.93
CA LEU A 56 9.92 -7.55 -4.75
C LEU A 56 9.13 -7.92 -3.49
N SER A 57 7.96 -7.31 -3.28
CA SER A 57 7.09 -7.64 -2.15
C SER A 57 6.64 -9.10 -2.18
N THR A 58 6.29 -9.62 -3.37
CA THR A 58 5.91 -11.03 -3.53
C THR A 58 7.05 -11.96 -3.15
N ILE A 59 8.27 -11.66 -3.59
CA ILE A 59 9.46 -12.48 -3.27
C ILE A 59 9.71 -12.48 -1.75
N VAL A 60 9.73 -11.29 -1.13
CA VAL A 60 9.99 -11.17 0.32
C VAL A 60 8.91 -11.90 1.12
N LEU A 61 7.63 -11.72 0.78
CA LEU A 61 6.52 -12.39 1.45
C LEU A 61 6.53 -13.91 1.23
N ALA A 62 6.87 -14.38 0.03
CA ALA A 62 6.98 -15.81 -0.26
C ALA A 62 8.10 -16.49 0.54
N LEU A 63 9.17 -15.76 0.88
CA LEU A 63 10.24 -16.24 1.75
C LEU A 63 9.85 -16.20 3.24
N ALA A 64 8.99 -15.23 3.63
CA ALA A 64 8.58 -15.00 5.01
C ALA A 64 7.38 -15.85 5.44
N MET A 65 6.50 -16.21 4.51
CA MET A 65 5.25 -16.95 4.77
C MET A 65 5.43 -18.45 4.51
N ASP A 66 4.58 -19.27 5.09
CA ASP A 66 4.56 -20.73 4.95
C ASP A 66 3.79 -21.22 3.70
N SER A 67 3.23 -20.33 2.89
CA SER A 67 2.54 -20.65 1.64
C SER A 67 2.77 -19.60 0.57
N ALA A 68 3.10 -20.04 -0.64
CA ALA A 68 3.35 -19.14 -1.78
C ALA A 68 2.09 -18.40 -2.30
N ILE A 69 0.89 -18.84 -1.92
CA ILE A 69 -0.37 -18.21 -2.37
C ILE A 69 -0.80 -17.05 -1.46
N ILE A 70 -0.35 -17.01 -0.21
CA ILE A 70 -0.70 -15.97 0.77
C ILE A 70 -0.25 -14.59 0.31
N PRO A 71 0.99 -14.39 -0.20
CA PRO A 71 1.42 -13.12 -0.78
C PRO A 71 0.49 -12.59 -1.87
N VAL A 72 -0.06 -13.49 -2.71
CA VAL A 72 -1.00 -13.12 -3.76
C VAL A 72 -2.30 -12.54 -3.17
N PHE A 73 -2.82 -13.14 -2.11
CA PHE A 73 -4.03 -12.63 -1.44
C PHE A 73 -3.78 -11.29 -0.75
N PHE A 74 -2.61 -11.10 -0.14
CA PHE A 74 -2.23 -9.82 0.42
C PHE A 74 -2.20 -8.74 -0.65
N LEU A 75 -1.51 -8.99 -1.76
CA LEU A 75 -1.40 -8.04 -2.87
C LEU A 75 -2.73 -7.76 -3.55
N LEU A 76 -3.61 -8.77 -3.67
CA LEU A 76 -4.97 -8.56 -4.20
C LEU A 76 -5.81 -7.68 -3.27
N SER A 77 -5.76 -7.93 -1.95
CA SER A 77 -6.46 -7.11 -0.96
C SER A 77 -5.97 -5.66 -0.96
N ILE A 78 -4.65 -5.46 -0.99
CA ILE A 78 -4.04 -4.13 -1.06
C ILE A 78 -4.33 -3.47 -2.42
N GLY A 79 -4.29 -4.23 -3.52
CA GLY A 79 -4.65 -3.77 -4.86
C GLY A 79 -6.09 -3.24 -4.91
N MET A 80 -7.05 -3.94 -4.30
CA MET A 80 -8.42 -3.45 -4.17
C MET A 80 -8.49 -2.15 -3.36
N ALA A 81 -7.75 -2.05 -2.25
CA ALA A 81 -7.69 -0.83 -1.46
C ALA A 81 -7.12 0.35 -2.26
N ILE A 82 -6.08 0.13 -3.09
CA ILE A 82 -5.51 1.14 -3.99
C ILE A 82 -6.54 1.56 -5.04
N VAL A 83 -7.24 0.62 -5.65
CA VAL A 83 -8.28 0.92 -6.65
C VAL A 83 -9.41 1.76 -6.03
N TYR A 84 -9.89 1.41 -4.83
CA TYR A 84 -10.89 2.21 -4.12
C TYR A 84 -10.37 3.60 -3.76
N ASN A 85 -9.12 3.69 -3.31
CA ASN A 85 -8.49 4.96 -3.00
C ASN A 85 -8.40 5.86 -4.23
N LEU A 86 -7.85 5.36 -5.33
CA LEU A 86 -7.73 6.13 -6.57
C LEU A 86 -9.09 6.42 -7.21
N GLY A 87 -10.01 5.44 -7.21
CA GLY A 87 -11.35 5.58 -7.77
C GLY A 87 -12.18 6.66 -7.07
N THR A 88 -12.10 6.75 -5.74
CA THR A 88 -12.81 7.80 -4.98
C THR A 88 -12.21 9.20 -5.15
N ASN A 89 -11.05 9.35 -5.77
CA ASN A 89 -10.46 10.64 -6.08
C ASN A 89 -11.21 11.36 -7.22
N VAL A 90 -11.92 10.62 -8.08
CA VAL A 90 -12.77 11.20 -9.12
C VAL A 90 -13.80 12.17 -8.53
N ILE A 91 -14.26 11.93 -7.29
CA ILE A 91 -15.21 12.81 -6.59
C ILE A 91 -14.57 14.15 -6.21
N LYS A 92 -13.26 14.17 -5.95
CA LYS A 92 -12.51 15.36 -5.53
C LYS A 92 -12.06 16.25 -6.71
N GLY A 93 -12.05 15.72 -7.92
CA GLY A 93 -11.52 16.37 -9.11
C GLY A 93 -10.08 15.98 -9.43
N GLU A 94 -9.30 16.92 -9.99
CA GLU A 94 -7.92 16.66 -10.40
C GLU A 94 -6.99 16.40 -9.22
N ILE A 95 -6.16 15.39 -9.35
CA ILE A 95 -5.09 15.06 -8.40
C ILE A 95 -3.76 15.22 -9.12
N SER A 96 -2.77 15.70 -8.39
CA SER A 96 -1.41 15.77 -8.90
C SER A 96 -0.93 14.38 -9.38
N TYR A 97 -0.37 14.33 -10.59
CA TYR A 97 0.23 13.10 -11.13
C TYR A 97 1.32 12.53 -10.21
N VAL A 98 2.02 13.39 -9.48
CA VAL A 98 3.01 12.97 -8.47
C VAL A 98 2.33 12.25 -7.32
N THR A 99 1.22 12.79 -6.82
CA THR A 99 0.41 12.15 -5.77
C THR A 99 -0.12 10.80 -6.20
N GLN A 100 -0.61 10.69 -7.45
CA GLN A 100 -1.12 9.43 -7.99
C GLN A 100 -0.02 8.36 -8.09
N ALA A 101 1.16 8.74 -8.55
CA ALA A 101 2.31 7.84 -8.66
C ALA A 101 2.78 7.33 -7.29
N LEU A 102 2.93 8.25 -6.33
CA LEU A 102 3.39 7.92 -4.98
C LEU A 102 2.35 7.16 -4.17
N ALA A 103 1.06 7.48 -4.33
CA ALA A 103 0.00 6.88 -3.53
C ALA A 103 -0.04 5.35 -3.66
N ALA A 104 0.13 4.80 -4.87
CA ALA A 104 0.11 3.36 -5.09
C ALA A 104 1.27 2.65 -4.35
N VAL A 105 2.51 3.16 -4.49
CA VAL A 105 3.70 2.55 -3.89
C VAL A 105 3.72 2.71 -2.38
N LEU A 106 3.41 3.91 -1.87
CA LEU A 106 3.38 4.17 -0.43
C LEU A 106 2.25 3.40 0.26
N GLN A 107 1.07 3.33 -0.37
CA GLN A 107 -0.04 2.55 0.19
C GLN A 107 0.30 1.07 0.27
N LEU A 108 0.95 0.51 -0.76
CA LEU A 108 1.43 -0.87 -0.74
C LEU A 108 2.32 -1.11 0.51
N GLY A 109 3.33 -0.27 0.72
CA GLY A 109 4.25 -0.40 1.85
C GLY A 109 3.57 -0.26 3.22
N VAL A 110 2.73 0.77 3.39
CA VAL A 110 2.08 1.06 4.69
C VAL A 110 1.03 0.01 5.06
N THR A 111 0.29 -0.54 4.09
CA THR A 111 -0.83 -1.45 4.40
C THR A 111 -0.44 -2.92 4.42
N MET A 112 0.74 -3.27 3.92
CA MET A 112 1.23 -4.65 3.91
C MET A 112 1.39 -5.21 5.33
N ASP A 113 1.93 -4.41 6.24
CA ASP A 113 2.16 -4.81 7.62
C ASP A 113 0.88 -5.23 8.34
N TYR A 114 -0.25 -4.59 8.04
CA TYR A 114 -1.56 -4.96 8.62
C TYR A 114 -1.98 -6.37 8.21
N SER A 115 -1.73 -6.74 6.97
CA SER A 115 -2.01 -8.08 6.44
C SER A 115 -1.13 -9.14 7.08
N ILE A 116 0.15 -8.84 7.30
CA ILE A 116 1.11 -9.72 7.98
C ILE A 116 0.69 -9.95 9.43
N PHE A 117 0.33 -8.87 10.17
CA PHE A 117 -0.16 -9.00 11.55
C PHE A 117 -1.40 -9.88 11.66
N LEU A 118 -2.37 -9.68 10.78
CA LEU A 118 -3.59 -10.48 10.77
C LEU A 118 -3.30 -11.95 10.47
N TRP A 119 -2.41 -12.21 9.50
CA TRP A 119 -2.03 -13.58 9.14
C TRP A 119 -1.38 -14.31 10.30
N HIS A 120 -0.36 -13.74 10.94
CA HIS A 120 0.30 -14.37 12.09
C HIS A 120 -0.66 -14.61 13.26
N SER A 121 -1.55 -13.66 13.54
CA SER A 121 -2.60 -13.87 14.54
C SER A 121 -3.53 -15.03 14.15
N TYR A 122 -3.86 -15.17 12.86
CA TYR A 122 -4.68 -16.28 12.39
C TYR A 122 -3.98 -17.63 12.53
N GLU A 123 -2.69 -17.75 12.18
CA GLU A 123 -1.90 -18.95 12.38
C GLU A 123 -1.86 -19.38 13.86
N GLU A 124 -1.64 -18.41 14.76
CA GLU A 124 -1.67 -18.67 16.21
C GLU A 124 -3.04 -19.19 16.66
N LYS A 125 -4.14 -18.57 16.18
CA LYS A 125 -5.50 -19.00 16.56
C LYS A 125 -5.91 -20.32 15.91
N GLN A 126 -5.37 -20.70 14.78
CA GLN A 126 -5.58 -22.04 14.22
C GLN A 126 -5.04 -23.15 15.13
N GLN A 127 -3.95 -22.89 15.86
CA GLN A 127 -3.43 -23.85 16.85
C GLN A 127 -4.36 -23.99 18.06
N VAL A 128 -5.05 -22.91 18.45
CA VAL A 128 -5.97 -22.89 19.59
C VAL A 128 -7.34 -23.51 19.23
N TYR A 129 -7.78 -23.31 17.98
CA TYR A 129 -9.07 -23.79 17.47
C TYR A 129 -8.88 -24.75 16.30
N PRO A 130 -8.33 -25.95 16.50
CA PRO A 130 -8.09 -26.91 15.43
C PRO A 130 -9.41 -27.36 14.81
N GLY A 131 -9.57 -27.21 13.51
CA GLY A 131 -10.77 -27.60 12.75
C GLY A 131 -11.86 -26.54 12.61
N ASP A 132 -11.84 -25.45 13.36
CA ASP A 132 -12.79 -24.32 13.23
C ASP A 132 -12.08 -23.06 12.73
N LYS A 133 -11.87 -22.99 11.43
CA LYS A 133 -11.14 -21.89 10.77
C LYS A 133 -11.89 -20.55 10.85
N ASN A 134 -13.22 -20.59 10.84
CA ASN A 134 -14.05 -19.38 10.98
C ASN A 134 -13.87 -18.75 12.36
N ARG A 135 -13.88 -19.58 13.38
CA ARG A 135 -13.67 -19.13 14.76
C ARG A 135 -12.24 -18.64 14.97
N ALA A 136 -11.26 -19.34 14.45
CA ALA A 136 -9.86 -18.89 14.47
C ALA A 136 -9.69 -17.52 13.82
N MET A 137 -10.29 -17.29 12.65
CA MET A 137 -10.23 -16.00 11.95
C MET A 137 -10.96 -14.89 12.71
N ALA A 138 -12.13 -15.15 13.27
CA ALA A 138 -12.87 -14.17 14.08
C ALA A 138 -12.05 -13.71 15.31
N HIS A 139 -11.39 -14.65 15.99
CA HIS A 139 -10.51 -14.32 17.11
C HIS A 139 -9.22 -13.62 16.65
N ALA A 140 -8.67 -13.97 15.50
CA ALA A 140 -7.52 -13.29 14.92
C ALA A 140 -7.83 -11.82 14.63
N ILE A 141 -8.96 -11.55 13.97
CA ILE A 141 -9.42 -10.17 13.70
C ILE A 141 -9.61 -9.41 15.02
N SER A 142 -10.33 -10.00 15.99
CA SER A 142 -10.59 -9.37 17.27
C SER A 142 -9.31 -8.99 18.03
N ASN A 143 -8.30 -9.85 17.99
CA ASN A 143 -7.01 -9.59 18.64
C ASN A 143 -6.17 -8.54 17.91
N THR A 144 -6.25 -8.51 16.58
CA THR A 144 -5.37 -7.67 15.75
C THR A 144 -5.95 -6.28 15.52
N ILE A 145 -7.28 -6.15 15.49
CA ILE A 145 -7.95 -4.91 15.11
C ILE A 145 -7.55 -3.71 15.97
N SER A 146 -7.39 -3.90 17.27
CA SER A 146 -6.99 -2.81 18.17
C SER A 146 -5.59 -2.27 17.84
N SER A 147 -4.65 -3.16 17.58
CA SER A 147 -3.27 -2.78 17.21
C SER A 147 -3.21 -2.15 15.81
N VAL A 148 -3.93 -2.72 14.83
CA VAL A 148 -3.99 -2.21 13.46
C VAL A 148 -4.66 -0.83 13.43
N VAL A 149 -5.79 -0.65 14.12
CA VAL A 149 -6.48 0.64 14.21
C VAL A 149 -5.61 1.67 14.93
N GLY A 150 -4.99 1.29 16.06
CA GLY A 150 -4.08 2.19 16.79
C GLY A 150 -2.90 2.67 15.92
N SER A 151 -2.24 1.77 15.22
CA SER A 151 -1.16 2.10 14.28
C SER A 151 -1.66 2.94 13.09
N SER A 152 -2.83 2.61 12.53
CA SER A 152 -3.39 3.35 11.40
C SER A 152 -3.81 4.77 11.78
N ILE A 153 -4.33 5.00 12.99
CA ILE A 153 -4.67 6.34 13.48
C ILE A 153 -3.42 7.24 13.51
N THR A 154 -2.30 6.74 14.02
CA THR A 154 -1.05 7.53 14.04
C THR A 154 -0.54 7.84 12.64
N THR A 155 -0.63 6.89 11.73
CA THR A 155 -0.27 7.06 10.32
C THR A 155 -1.18 8.07 9.62
N VAL A 156 -2.50 7.96 9.81
CA VAL A 156 -3.50 8.91 9.28
C VAL A 156 -3.27 10.30 9.85
N ALA A 157 -3.01 10.43 11.15
CA ALA A 157 -2.70 11.72 11.77
C ALA A 157 -1.44 12.36 11.16
N GLY A 158 -0.40 11.58 10.86
CA GLY A 158 0.78 12.05 10.14
C GLY A 158 0.46 12.56 8.74
N PHE A 159 -0.37 11.86 7.98
CA PHE A 159 -0.82 12.32 6.66
C PHE A 159 -1.76 13.53 6.73
N ILE A 160 -2.63 13.61 7.74
CA ILE A 160 -3.46 14.81 7.97
C ILE A 160 -2.59 16.02 8.29
N ALA A 161 -1.47 15.86 9.00
CA ALA A 161 -0.55 16.96 9.25
C ALA A 161 0.01 17.58 7.96
N LEU A 162 0.19 16.79 6.88
CA LEU A 162 0.58 17.32 5.57
C LEU A 162 -0.48 18.24 4.95
N CYS A 163 -1.76 18.07 5.33
CA CYS A 163 -2.84 18.91 4.82
C CYS A 163 -2.76 20.38 5.31
N PHE A 164 -1.99 20.64 6.38
CA PHE A 164 -1.75 21.98 6.89
C PHE A 164 -0.56 22.69 6.22
N MET A 165 0.12 22.02 5.29
CA MET A 165 1.18 22.64 4.51
C MET A 165 0.60 23.68 3.54
N SER A 166 1.30 24.80 3.36
CA SER A 166 0.96 25.81 2.35
C SER A 166 1.20 25.32 0.90
N PHE A 167 1.90 24.19 0.75
CA PHE A 167 2.22 23.59 -0.54
C PHE A 167 1.13 22.60 -0.96
N THR A 168 0.45 22.87 -2.07
CA THR A 168 -0.72 22.11 -2.54
C THR A 168 -0.46 20.64 -2.74
N LEU A 169 0.74 20.25 -3.20
CA LEU A 169 1.13 18.86 -3.34
C LEU A 169 1.12 18.10 -1.99
N GLY A 170 1.55 18.76 -0.91
CA GLY A 170 1.51 18.17 0.43
C GLY A 170 0.09 17.90 0.90
N MET A 171 -0.82 18.83 0.64
CA MET A 171 -2.24 18.67 0.97
C MET A 171 -2.87 17.53 0.15
N ASP A 172 -2.62 17.46 -1.16
CA ASP A 172 -3.14 16.39 -2.00
C ASP A 172 -2.64 15.02 -1.55
N LEU A 173 -1.33 14.90 -1.32
CA LEU A 173 -0.73 13.67 -0.84
C LEU A 173 -1.28 13.27 0.53
N GLY A 174 -1.42 14.24 1.44
CA GLY A 174 -1.96 14.02 2.79
C GLY A 174 -3.36 13.42 2.76
N VAL A 175 -4.28 14.00 2.00
CA VAL A 175 -5.67 13.50 1.89
C VAL A 175 -5.72 12.13 1.21
N VAL A 176 -5.01 11.95 0.10
CA VAL A 176 -5.03 10.69 -0.65
C VAL A 176 -4.42 9.55 0.17
N MET A 177 -3.33 9.81 0.88
CA MET A 177 -2.67 8.79 1.71
C MET A 177 -3.46 8.49 2.99
N ALA A 178 -4.00 9.49 3.69
CA ALA A 178 -4.86 9.27 4.85
C ALA A 178 -6.06 8.36 4.50
N LYS A 179 -6.74 8.67 3.39
CA LYS A 179 -7.84 7.87 2.86
C LYS A 179 -7.37 6.48 2.44
N GLY A 180 -6.20 6.37 1.81
CA GLY A 180 -5.60 5.11 1.39
C GLY A 180 -5.36 4.15 2.57
N VAL A 181 -4.85 4.66 3.70
CA VAL A 181 -4.66 3.86 4.92
C VAL A 181 -6.00 3.35 5.46
N VAL A 182 -7.04 4.19 5.49
CA VAL A 182 -8.38 3.78 5.94
C VAL A 182 -8.93 2.65 5.06
N PHE A 183 -8.85 2.78 3.72
CA PHE A 183 -9.26 1.70 2.81
C PHE A 183 -8.40 0.45 2.97
N GLY A 184 -7.10 0.61 3.23
CA GLY A 184 -6.20 -0.50 3.51
C GLY A 184 -6.63 -1.31 4.74
N VAL A 185 -6.97 -0.64 5.85
CA VAL A 185 -7.48 -1.29 7.05
C VAL A 185 -8.81 -2.00 6.79
N ILE A 186 -9.75 -1.35 6.09
CA ILE A 186 -11.05 -1.94 5.76
C ILE A 186 -10.84 -3.20 4.92
N CYS A 187 -10.02 -3.15 3.88
CA CYS A 187 -9.74 -4.32 3.03
C CYS A 187 -9.00 -5.42 3.81
N CYS A 188 -8.09 -5.06 4.71
CA CYS A 188 -7.38 -6.02 5.55
C CYS A 188 -8.32 -6.81 6.47
N VAL A 189 -9.34 -6.18 7.06
CA VAL A 189 -10.27 -6.87 7.99
C VAL A 189 -11.50 -7.49 7.32
N THR A 190 -11.74 -7.19 6.04
CA THR A 190 -12.92 -7.70 5.30
C THR A 190 -12.53 -8.60 4.14
N VAL A 191 -11.79 -8.05 3.17
CA VAL A 191 -11.43 -8.75 1.92
C VAL A 191 -10.44 -9.87 2.18
N LEU A 192 -9.37 -9.58 2.90
CA LEU A 192 -8.31 -10.57 3.15
C LEU A 192 -8.81 -11.80 3.93
N PRO A 193 -9.55 -11.68 5.06
CA PRO A 193 -10.11 -12.83 5.74
C PRO A 193 -11.05 -13.66 4.88
N SER A 194 -11.89 -12.98 4.09
CA SER A 194 -12.81 -13.66 3.19
C SER A 194 -12.07 -14.49 2.14
N MET A 195 -11.02 -13.94 1.54
CA MET A 195 -10.19 -14.67 0.56
C MET A 195 -9.49 -15.86 1.21
N VAL A 196 -8.89 -15.68 2.40
CA VAL A 196 -8.20 -16.74 3.13
C VAL A 196 -9.15 -17.89 3.45
N LEU A 197 -10.36 -17.61 3.93
CA LEU A 197 -11.35 -18.65 4.28
C LEU A 197 -11.90 -19.38 3.06
N ILE A 198 -12.17 -18.66 1.95
CA ILE A 198 -12.69 -19.27 0.70
C ILE A 198 -11.63 -20.18 0.06
N PHE A 199 -10.39 -19.74 0.00
CA PHE A 199 -9.30 -20.43 -0.69
C PHE A 199 -8.41 -21.26 0.24
N ASP A 200 -8.88 -21.58 1.41
CA ASP A 200 -8.17 -22.34 2.44
C ASP A 200 -7.55 -23.65 1.92
N LYS A 201 -8.31 -24.43 1.13
CA LYS A 201 -7.80 -25.67 0.50
C LYS A 201 -6.60 -25.42 -0.43
N ALA A 202 -6.55 -24.26 -1.10
CA ALA A 202 -5.44 -23.90 -1.97
C ALA A 202 -4.21 -23.49 -1.14
N ILE A 203 -4.43 -22.81 -0.02
CA ILE A 203 -3.38 -22.45 0.93
C ILE A 203 -2.73 -23.71 1.50
N GLU A 204 -3.52 -24.68 1.97
CA GLU A 204 -3.01 -25.95 2.51
C GLU A 204 -2.19 -26.73 1.49
N LYS A 205 -2.62 -26.73 0.22
CA LYS A 205 -1.90 -27.46 -0.86
C LYS A 205 -0.55 -26.82 -1.23
N THR A 206 -0.38 -25.52 -0.95
CA THR A 206 0.83 -24.76 -1.31
C THR A 206 1.75 -24.52 -0.12
N LYS A 207 1.46 -25.10 1.04
CA LYS A 207 2.31 -24.98 2.23
C LYS A 207 3.71 -25.53 1.97
N HIS A 208 4.70 -24.75 2.37
CA HIS A 208 6.11 -25.13 2.37
C HIS A 208 6.77 -24.72 3.70
N LYS A 209 7.94 -25.27 3.98
CA LYS A 209 8.68 -24.84 5.19
C LYS A 209 9.16 -23.40 5.00
N VAL A 210 8.91 -22.56 5.99
CA VAL A 210 9.44 -21.19 6.04
C VAL A 210 10.98 -21.27 6.01
N ILE A 211 11.59 -20.50 5.12
CA ILE A 211 13.06 -20.49 4.92
C ILE A 211 13.73 -19.62 5.99
N LEU A 212 13.00 -18.62 6.53
CA LEU A 212 13.51 -17.75 7.58
C LEU A 212 13.64 -18.53 8.91
N PRO A 213 14.77 -18.39 9.61
CA PRO A 213 14.95 -19.03 10.91
C PRO A 213 13.93 -18.50 11.91
N ASP A 214 13.35 -19.40 12.70
CA ASP A 214 12.42 -19.07 13.77
C ASP A 214 13.10 -18.23 14.85
N LEU A 215 12.91 -16.92 14.80
CA LEU A 215 13.45 -15.96 15.76
C LEU A 215 12.68 -15.96 17.09
N SER A 216 11.55 -16.66 17.19
CA SER A 216 10.77 -16.76 18.43
C SER A 216 11.55 -17.41 19.57
N ARG A 217 12.56 -18.24 19.23
CA ARG A 217 13.49 -18.84 20.21
C ARG A 217 14.48 -17.86 20.83
N ILE A 218 14.67 -16.66 20.25
CA ILE A 218 15.66 -15.67 20.72
C ILE A 218 15.02 -14.71 21.76
N SER A 219 13.70 -14.61 21.84
CA SER A 219 12.99 -13.61 22.64
C SER A 219 12.72 -14.01 24.10
N THR A 220 13.23 -15.12 24.60
CA THR A 220 13.15 -15.41 26.04
C THR A 220 14.38 -14.89 26.78
N VAL A 221 14.67 -13.60 26.66
CA VAL A 221 15.41 -12.92 27.73
C VAL A 221 14.40 -12.68 28.86
N SER A 222 14.40 -13.60 29.78
CA SER A 222 13.58 -13.60 30.99
C SER A 222 13.86 -12.34 31.79
N TYR A 223 12.89 -11.43 31.86
CA TYR A 223 12.83 -10.35 32.85
C TYR A 223 12.49 -10.86 34.26
N THR A 224 12.63 -12.14 34.53
CA THR A 224 12.33 -12.77 35.82
C THR A 224 13.39 -12.55 36.89
N HIS A 225 14.54 -11.93 36.60
CA HIS A 225 15.60 -11.71 37.61
C HIS A 225 15.56 -10.38 38.36
N LEU A 226 14.54 -9.51 38.16
CA LEU A 226 14.45 -8.23 38.90
C LEU A 226 13.47 -8.25 40.07
N ARG A 227 12.90 -9.40 40.47
CA ARG A 227 11.93 -9.49 41.58
C ARG A 227 12.39 -10.33 42.76
N ALA A 228 13.71 -10.60 42.89
CA ALA A 228 14.25 -11.45 43.94
C ALA A 228 15.08 -10.68 45.01
N HIS A 229 14.97 -9.35 45.06
CA HIS A 229 15.63 -8.53 46.09
C HIS A 229 14.71 -7.39 46.57
N GLU A 230 13.52 -7.72 47.08
CA GLU A 230 12.77 -6.93 48.06
C GLU A 230 12.12 -7.87 49.06
#